data_f5e24584350341f1d7a953be422d2262
#
_entry.id   f5e24584350341f1d7a953be422d2262
#
_cell.length_a   1.000
_cell.length_b   1.000
_cell.length_c   1.000
_cell.angle_alpha   90.00
_cell.angle_beta   90.00
_cell.angle_gamma   90.00
#
_symmetry.space_group_name_H-M   'P 1'
#
loop_
_entity.id
_entity.type
_entity.pdbx_description
1 polymer ?
#
loop_
_entity_poly.entity_id
_entity_poly.type
_entity_poly.pdbx_seq_one_letter_code
_entity_poly.pdbx_strand_id
1 'polypeptide(L)'
;MSEKGSGIFIAGHRGMVGSAILRRLAGGTDLNLLTRGHAELDLTDQSAVERFFAEHRPRQVYLAAAKVGVIWANDTYPADFIYQNLMIEANIIHAAYRHGVERLLLLGSSCIYPRLAVQPMAETALLTGTLEPTNEPYAIAKIAGIKLCESYNRQYGTDFRSVMPTNLYG
;
A
#
# COMPACT_ATOMS: atom_id res chain seq x y z
N MET A 1 -15.93 -22.85 -16.99
CA MET A 1 -15.47 -22.78 -15.60
C MET A 1 -14.46 -21.65 -15.53
N SER A 2 -14.83 -20.48 -14.99
CA SER A 2 -13.90 -19.35 -14.88
C SER A 2 -12.79 -19.76 -13.89
N GLU A 3 -11.53 -19.63 -14.28
CA GLU A 3 -10.39 -19.84 -13.40
C GLU A 3 -10.51 -18.92 -12.18
N LYS A 4 -10.90 -19.52 -11.04
CA LYS A 4 -10.90 -18.82 -9.76
C LYS A 4 -9.45 -18.47 -9.44
N GLY A 5 -9.08 -17.18 -9.47
CA GLY A 5 -7.80 -16.73 -8.94
C GLY A 5 -6.87 -15.96 -9.90
N SER A 6 -7.37 -15.44 -11.04
CA SER A 6 -6.55 -14.64 -11.97
C SER A 6 -6.66 -13.12 -11.77
N GLY A 7 -7.39 -12.64 -10.75
CA GLY A 7 -7.65 -11.22 -10.54
C GLY A 7 -6.44 -10.44 -10.03
N ILE A 8 -6.31 -9.20 -10.51
CA ILE A 8 -5.33 -8.23 -10.02
C ILE A 8 -6.10 -7.11 -9.33
N PHE A 9 -5.94 -6.97 -8.02
CA PHE A 9 -6.57 -5.89 -7.26
C PHE A 9 -5.69 -4.65 -7.22
N ILE A 10 -6.24 -3.51 -7.63
CA ILE A 10 -5.57 -2.21 -7.60
C ILE A 10 -6.27 -1.33 -6.57
N ALA A 11 -5.81 -1.40 -5.33
CA ALA A 11 -6.27 -0.54 -4.25
C ALA A 11 -5.77 0.89 -4.48
N GLY A 12 -6.67 1.87 -4.55
CA GLY A 12 -6.33 3.26 -4.85
C GLY A 12 -6.24 3.59 -6.35
N HIS A 13 -6.96 2.87 -7.20
CA HIS A 13 -6.98 3.00 -8.66
C HIS A 13 -7.35 4.40 -9.19
N ARG A 14 -7.94 5.27 -8.38
CA ARG A 14 -8.28 6.66 -8.74
C ARG A 14 -7.18 7.66 -8.44
N GLY A 15 -6.17 7.28 -7.65
CA GLY A 15 -4.99 8.11 -7.37
C GLY A 15 -4.00 8.14 -8.55
N MET A 16 -3.02 9.03 -8.49
CA MET A 16 -2.02 9.22 -9.56
C MET A 16 -1.35 7.90 -9.97
N VAL A 17 -0.74 7.19 -9.02
CA VAL A 17 -0.03 5.93 -9.29
C VAL A 17 -0.99 4.81 -9.62
N GLY A 18 -2.07 4.64 -8.85
CA GLY A 18 -3.04 3.57 -9.08
C GLY A 18 -3.70 3.66 -10.45
N SER A 19 -4.02 4.88 -10.92
CA SER A 19 -4.59 5.08 -12.26
C SER A 19 -3.58 4.79 -13.38
N ALA A 20 -2.30 5.11 -13.17
CA ALA A 20 -1.24 4.79 -14.13
C ALA A 20 -1.02 3.26 -14.23
N ILE A 21 -1.01 2.57 -13.10
CA ILE A 21 -0.95 1.09 -13.07
C ILE A 21 -2.16 0.50 -13.79
N LEU A 22 -3.38 0.99 -13.48
CA LEU A 22 -4.60 0.53 -14.13
C LEU A 22 -4.53 0.70 -15.65
N ARG A 23 -4.17 1.89 -16.14
CA ARG A 23 -4.01 2.15 -17.58
C ARG A 23 -2.99 1.23 -18.23
N ARG A 24 -1.85 0.99 -17.56
CA ARG A 24 -0.79 0.12 -18.09
C ARG A 24 -1.24 -1.33 -18.21
N LEU A 25 -1.97 -1.83 -17.20
CA LEU A 25 -2.46 -3.20 -17.16
C LEU A 25 -3.68 -3.41 -18.09
N ALA A 26 -4.55 -2.40 -18.24
CA ALA A 26 -5.70 -2.47 -19.15
C ALA A 26 -5.31 -2.58 -20.63
N GLY A 27 -4.09 -2.23 -21.00
CA GLY A 27 -3.54 -2.45 -22.34
C GLY A 27 -3.09 -3.88 -22.60
N GLY A 28 -3.09 -4.77 -21.60
CA GLY A 28 -2.84 -6.20 -21.75
C GLY A 28 -4.14 -6.97 -22.05
N THR A 29 -4.03 -8.06 -22.79
CA THR A 29 -5.18 -8.92 -23.05
C THR A 29 -5.47 -9.85 -21.87
N ASP A 30 -6.76 -10.03 -21.55
CA ASP A 30 -7.29 -11.05 -20.64
C ASP A 30 -6.94 -10.93 -19.15
N LEU A 31 -6.60 -9.71 -18.66
CA LEU A 31 -6.41 -9.49 -17.23
C LEU A 31 -7.73 -9.14 -16.53
N ASN A 32 -8.10 -9.90 -15.51
CA ASN A 32 -9.22 -9.56 -14.63
C ASN A 32 -8.79 -8.49 -13.63
N LEU A 33 -9.05 -7.21 -13.93
CA LEU A 33 -8.69 -6.07 -13.09
C LEU A 33 -9.80 -5.77 -12.10
N LEU A 34 -9.50 -5.88 -10.81
CA LEU A 34 -10.40 -5.59 -9.71
C LEU A 34 -10.11 -4.20 -9.16
N THR A 35 -11.13 -3.35 -9.15
CA THR A 35 -11.04 -1.99 -8.58
C THR A 35 -12.29 -1.71 -7.75
N ARG A 36 -12.15 -0.97 -6.65
CA ARG A 36 -13.26 -0.48 -5.82
C ARG A 36 -12.99 0.94 -5.40
N GLY A 37 -13.99 1.80 -5.51
CA GLY A 37 -13.96 3.12 -4.92
C GLY A 37 -14.17 3.07 -3.40
N HIS A 38 -13.84 4.16 -2.69
CA HIS A 38 -13.98 4.21 -1.23
C HIS A 38 -15.42 3.93 -0.75
N ALA A 39 -16.43 4.40 -1.48
CA ALA A 39 -17.84 4.14 -1.15
C ALA A 39 -18.25 2.67 -1.36
N GLU A 40 -17.51 1.90 -2.17
CA GLU A 40 -17.78 0.48 -2.43
C GLU A 40 -16.98 -0.43 -1.49
N LEU A 41 -15.79 0.00 -1.09
CA LEU A 41 -14.90 -0.73 -0.20
C LEU A 41 -14.07 0.27 0.63
N ASP A 42 -14.45 0.45 1.88
CA ASP A 42 -13.63 1.16 2.85
C ASP A 42 -12.48 0.25 3.32
N LEU A 43 -11.26 0.60 2.95
CA LEU A 43 -10.08 -0.20 3.28
C LEU A 43 -9.69 -0.11 4.75
N THR A 44 -10.28 0.80 5.51
CA THR A 44 -10.12 0.86 6.98
C THR A 44 -11.05 -0.12 7.72
N ASP A 45 -12.10 -0.61 7.05
CA ASP A 45 -12.98 -1.66 7.59
C ASP A 45 -12.40 -3.05 7.31
N GLN A 46 -11.81 -3.65 8.34
CA GLN A 46 -11.24 -4.99 8.26
C GLN A 46 -12.24 -6.04 7.75
N SER A 47 -13.48 -5.99 8.22
CA SER A 47 -14.50 -6.97 7.84
C SER A 47 -14.90 -6.84 6.36
N ALA A 48 -14.98 -5.62 5.85
CA ALA A 48 -15.27 -5.35 4.44
C ALA A 48 -14.12 -5.85 3.56
N VAL A 49 -12.88 -5.58 3.95
CA VAL A 49 -11.68 -6.06 3.24
C VAL A 49 -11.62 -7.59 3.23
N GLU A 50 -11.83 -8.25 4.37
CA GLU A 50 -11.87 -9.71 4.46
C GLU A 50 -12.94 -10.32 3.53
N ARG A 51 -14.16 -9.79 3.53
CA ARG A 51 -15.22 -10.26 2.62
C ARG A 51 -14.84 -10.10 1.16
N PHE A 52 -14.27 -8.95 0.79
CA PHE A 52 -13.80 -8.68 -0.57
C PHE A 52 -12.74 -9.69 -1.03
N PHE A 53 -11.74 -9.96 -0.20
CA PHE A 53 -10.69 -10.93 -0.53
C PHE A 53 -11.22 -12.38 -0.56
N ALA A 54 -12.13 -12.74 0.33
CA ALA A 54 -12.77 -14.05 0.34
C ALA A 54 -13.57 -14.32 -0.95
N GLU A 55 -14.31 -13.30 -1.43
CA GLU A 55 -15.16 -13.38 -2.63
C GLU A 55 -14.35 -13.38 -3.91
N HIS A 56 -13.41 -12.42 -4.05
CA HIS A 56 -12.75 -12.19 -5.32
C HIS A 56 -11.40 -12.90 -5.47
N ARG A 57 -10.76 -13.30 -4.38
CA ARG A 57 -9.48 -14.04 -4.33
C ARG A 57 -8.44 -13.52 -5.32
N PRO A 58 -8.05 -12.24 -5.23
CA PRO A 58 -7.06 -11.70 -6.14
C PRO A 58 -5.75 -12.47 -6.04
N ARG A 59 -5.11 -12.72 -7.18
CA ARG A 59 -3.78 -13.34 -7.23
C ARG A 59 -2.66 -12.35 -6.97
N GLN A 60 -2.88 -11.10 -7.40
CA GLN A 60 -1.92 -10.00 -7.22
C GLN A 60 -2.62 -8.77 -6.65
N VAL A 61 -1.88 -8.00 -5.85
CA VAL A 61 -2.36 -6.76 -5.25
C VAL A 61 -1.35 -5.64 -5.47
N TYR A 62 -1.84 -4.51 -5.99
CA TYR A 62 -1.13 -3.24 -5.98
C TYR A 62 -1.76 -2.33 -4.93
N LEU A 63 -1.04 -2.09 -3.83
CA LEU A 63 -1.52 -1.25 -2.73
C LEU A 63 -0.99 0.18 -2.93
N ALA A 64 -1.73 0.94 -3.73
CA ALA A 64 -1.49 2.36 -3.99
C ALA A 64 -2.44 3.28 -3.19
N ALA A 65 -3.37 2.69 -2.44
CA ALA A 65 -4.28 3.44 -1.58
C ALA A 65 -3.55 3.95 -0.34
N ALA A 66 -3.75 5.20 -0.03
CA ALA A 66 -3.29 5.84 1.20
C ALA A 66 -4.12 7.10 1.47
N LYS A 67 -4.24 7.48 2.74
CA LYS A 67 -4.62 8.83 3.13
C LYS A 67 -3.42 9.73 2.88
N VAL A 68 -3.48 10.55 1.86
CA VAL A 68 -2.42 11.49 1.48
C VAL A 68 -2.92 12.93 1.58
N GLY A 69 -2.01 13.87 1.78
CA GLY A 69 -2.31 15.29 1.84
C GLY A 69 -1.04 16.12 1.74
N VAL A 70 -1.24 17.44 1.60
CA VAL A 70 -0.13 18.39 1.69
C VAL A 70 0.40 18.48 3.13
N ILE A 71 1.58 19.07 3.31
CA ILE A 71 2.26 19.21 4.62
C ILE A 71 1.31 19.76 5.69
N TRP A 72 0.56 20.82 5.37
CA TRP A 72 -0.42 21.42 6.29
C TRP A 72 -1.46 20.41 6.80
N ALA A 73 -1.99 19.55 5.94
CA ALA A 73 -2.99 18.56 6.34
C ALA A 73 -2.39 17.47 7.25
N ASN A 74 -1.17 17.03 6.97
CA ASN A 74 -0.45 16.07 7.83
C ASN A 74 -0.21 16.64 9.24
N ASP A 75 0.19 17.90 9.31
CA ASP A 75 0.46 18.60 10.58
C ASP A 75 -0.83 18.90 11.37
N THR A 76 -1.93 19.18 10.66
CA THR A 76 -3.22 19.52 11.28
C THR A 76 -4.01 18.29 11.76
N TYR A 77 -3.94 17.18 11.03
CA TYR A 77 -4.73 15.96 11.29
C TYR A 77 -3.86 14.70 11.50
N PRO A 78 -2.83 14.75 12.35
CA PRO A 78 -1.85 13.67 12.48
C PRO A 78 -2.49 12.33 12.86
N ALA A 79 -3.50 12.33 13.73
CA ALA A 79 -4.20 11.12 14.14
C ALA A 79 -4.91 10.42 12.97
N ASP A 80 -5.55 11.18 12.08
CA ASP A 80 -6.23 10.64 10.90
C ASP A 80 -5.22 10.01 9.94
N PHE A 81 -4.07 10.66 9.74
CA PHE A 81 -3.06 10.17 8.82
C PHE A 81 -2.41 8.88 9.31
N ILE A 82 -2.03 8.80 10.59
CA ILE A 82 -1.43 7.57 11.11
C ILE A 82 -2.47 6.45 11.16
N TYR A 83 -3.66 6.71 11.72
CA TYR A 83 -4.68 5.69 11.91
C TYR A 83 -5.17 5.09 10.59
N GLN A 84 -5.60 5.94 9.65
CA GLN A 84 -6.17 5.45 8.40
C GLN A 84 -5.14 4.69 7.57
N ASN A 85 -3.90 5.17 7.47
CA ASN A 85 -2.86 4.48 6.73
C ASN A 85 -2.47 3.14 7.37
N LEU A 86 -2.34 3.09 8.70
CA LEU A 86 -2.10 1.84 9.42
C LEU A 86 -3.19 0.81 9.16
N MET A 87 -4.47 1.23 9.24
CA MET A 87 -5.61 0.33 9.01
C MET A 87 -5.66 -0.16 7.57
N ILE A 88 -5.49 0.72 6.58
CA ILE A 88 -5.46 0.35 5.16
C ILE A 88 -4.39 -0.72 4.90
N GLU A 89 -3.17 -0.46 5.36
CA GLU A 89 -2.04 -1.36 5.12
C GLU A 89 -2.18 -2.68 5.88
N ALA A 90 -2.53 -2.62 7.16
CA ALA A 90 -2.71 -3.83 7.98
C ALA A 90 -3.83 -4.73 7.42
N ASN A 91 -4.98 -4.15 7.08
CA ASN A 91 -6.12 -4.92 6.57
C ASN A 91 -5.79 -5.59 5.23
N ILE A 92 -5.22 -4.83 4.27
CA ILE A 92 -4.90 -5.37 2.94
C ILE A 92 -3.80 -6.44 3.02
N ILE A 93 -2.71 -6.16 3.74
CA ILE A 93 -1.56 -7.08 3.81
C ILE A 93 -1.96 -8.37 4.53
N HIS A 94 -2.73 -8.26 5.63
CA HIS A 94 -3.21 -9.44 6.34
C HIS A 94 -4.21 -10.26 5.53
N ALA A 95 -5.20 -9.62 4.90
CA ALA A 95 -6.16 -10.32 4.04
C ALA A 95 -5.46 -10.96 2.82
N ALA A 96 -4.47 -10.28 2.23
CA ALA A 96 -3.68 -10.84 1.14
C ALA A 96 -3.02 -12.17 1.54
N TYR A 97 -2.41 -12.21 2.72
CA TYR A 97 -1.83 -13.45 3.24
C TYR A 97 -2.91 -14.52 3.48
N ARG A 98 -3.99 -14.18 4.18
CA ARG A 98 -5.06 -15.14 4.53
C ARG A 98 -5.74 -15.77 3.32
N HIS A 99 -5.85 -15.02 2.24
CA HIS A 99 -6.54 -15.47 1.03
C HIS A 99 -5.61 -15.92 -0.10
N GLY A 100 -4.33 -16.11 0.20
CA GLY A 100 -3.36 -16.72 -0.71
C GLY A 100 -2.97 -15.86 -1.90
N VAL A 101 -2.88 -14.54 -1.70
CA VAL A 101 -2.31 -13.63 -2.70
C VAL A 101 -0.86 -14.02 -2.96
N GLU A 102 -0.51 -14.24 -4.22
CA GLU A 102 0.84 -14.65 -4.61
C GLU A 102 1.84 -13.50 -4.55
N ARG A 103 1.41 -12.29 -4.94
CA ARG A 103 2.28 -11.11 -4.99
C ARG A 103 1.55 -9.88 -4.52
N LEU A 104 2.20 -9.12 -3.67
CA LEU A 104 1.71 -7.80 -3.24
C LEU A 104 2.81 -6.77 -3.46
N LEU A 105 2.45 -5.60 -4.01
CA LEU A 105 3.32 -4.44 -4.11
C LEU A 105 2.74 -3.30 -3.28
N LEU A 106 3.44 -2.94 -2.20
CA LEU A 106 3.14 -1.78 -1.36
C LEU A 106 3.89 -0.56 -1.87
N LEU A 107 3.18 0.55 -2.06
CA LEU A 107 3.82 1.84 -2.30
C LEU A 107 4.21 2.48 -0.96
N GLY A 108 5.49 2.55 -0.71
CA GLY A 108 6.11 3.33 0.36
C GLY A 108 6.13 4.82 0.01
N SER A 109 7.02 5.55 0.66
CA SER A 109 7.23 6.97 0.44
C SER A 109 8.64 7.35 0.86
N SER A 110 9.27 8.32 0.21
CA SER A 110 10.60 8.81 0.58
C SER A 110 10.64 9.48 1.97
N CYS A 111 9.49 9.88 2.53
CA CYS A 111 9.41 10.47 3.88
C CYS A 111 9.74 9.49 5.02
N ILE A 112 9.86 8.19 4.73
CA ILE A 112 10.24 7.18 5.73
C ILE A 112 11.73 7.25 6.13
N TYR A 113 12.54 7.94 5.34
CA TYR A 113 13.96 8.11 5.64
C TYR A 113 14.19 9.22 6.66
N PRO A 114 15.27 9.12 7.44
CA PRO A 114 15.64 10.19 8.37
C PRO A 114 15.76 11.53 7.68
N ARG A 115 15.32 12.59 8.36
CA ARG A 115 15.39 13.97 7.85
C ARG A 115 16.79 14.37 7.38
N LEU A 116 17.83 13.89 8.07
CA LEU A 116 19.23 14.21 7.80
C LEU A 116 19.99 13.04 7.16
N ALA A 117 19.28 12.13 6.45
CA ALA A 117 19.93 11.04 5.75
C ALA A 117 20.91 11.55 4.70
N VAL A 118 22.06 10.86 4.61
CA VAL A 118 23.10 11.18 3.60
C VAL A 118 22.55 10.97 2.19
N GLN A 119 22.90 11.86 1.28
CA GLN A 119 22.52 11.78 -0.13
C GLN A 119 23.68 11.23 -0.97
N PRO A 120 23.40 10.32 -1.93
CA PRO A 120 22.12 9.67 -2.22
C PRO A 120 21.68 8.72 -1.09
N MET A 121 20.38 8.72 -0.76
CA MET A 121 19.86 7.89 0.32
C MET A 121 19.87 6.41 -0.06
N ALA A 122 20.51 5.59 0.77
CA ALA A 122 20.45 4.14 0.64
C ALA A 122 19.24 3.58 1.40
N GLU A 123 18.70 2.45 0.96
CA GLU A 123 17.57 1.77 1.64
C GLU A 123 17.91 1.41 3.11
N THR A 124 19.17 1.14 3.39
CA THR A 124 19.68 0.87 4.75
C THR A 124 19.60 2.06 5.72
N ALA A 125 19.31 3.27 5.21
CA ALA A 125 19.09 4.44 6.07
C ALA A 125 17.73 4.41 6.80
N LEU A 126 16.83 3.47 6.44
CA LEU A 126 15.55 3.31 7.13
C LEU A 126 15.77 3.05 8.64
N LEU A 127 15.09 3.83 9.50
CA LEU A 127 15.14 3.73 10.95
C LEU A 127 16.52 4.07 11.59
N THR A 128 17.41 4.77 10.89
CA THR A 128 18.71 5.15 11.43
C THR A 128 18.73 6.55 12.07
N GLY A 129 17.61 7.26 12.07
CA GLY A 129 17.52 8.60 12.66
C GLY A 129 16.08 9.09 12.73
N THR A 130 15.91 10.35 13.18
CA THR A 130 14.60 10.98 13.35
C THR A 130 13.98 11.36 12.01
N LEU A 131 12.67 11.20 11.92
CA LEU A 131 11.87 11.57 10.75
C LEU A 131 11.61 13.09 10.69
N GLU A 132 11.09 13.57 9.58
CA GLU A 132 10.58 14.94 9.46
C GLU A 132 9.30 15.09 10.30
N PRO A 133 9.28 15.96 11.35
CA PRO A 133 8.17 16.03 12.31
C PRO A 133 6.79 16.30 11.67
N THR A 134 6.74 17.12 10.63
CA THR A 134 5.47 17.56 10.00
C THR A 134 4.73 16.43 9.28
N ASN A 135 5.40 15.33 8.93
CA ASN A 135 4.80 14.17 8.28
C ASN A 135 5.14 12.85 8.97
N GLU A 136 5.74 12.89 10.17
CA GLU A 136 6.12 11.71 10.95
C GLU A 136 4.98 10.71 11.12
N PRO A 137 3.73 11.09 11.46
CA PRO A 137 2.62 10.15 11.60
C PRO A 137 2.35 9.32 10.34
N TYR A 138 2.38 9.96 9.18
CA TYR A 138 2.25 9.28 7.89
C TYR A 138 3.46 8.38 7.60
N ALA A 139 4.66 8.88 7.85
CA ALA A 139 5.89 8.12 7.64
C ALA A 139 5.96 6.86 8.53
N ILE A 140 5.57 6.96 9.80
CA ILE A 140 5.46 5.82 10.71
C ILE A 140 4.49 4.76 10.17
N ALA A 141 3.33 5.16 9.69
CA ALA A 141 2.39 4.22 9.09
C ALA A 141 3.03 3.50 7.89
N LYS A 142 3.69 4.23 6.99
CA LYS A 142 4.39 3.63 5.84
C LYS A 142 5.52 2.68 6.24
N ILE A 143 6.29 3.02 7.25
CA ILE A 143 7.32 2.14 7.82
C ILE A 143 6.67 0.86 8.38
N ALA A 144 5.56 0.98 9.08
CA ALA A 144 4.84 -0.18 9.63
C ALA A 144 4.37 -1.12 8.52
N GLY A 145 3.81 -0.60 7.42
CA GLY A 145 3.41 -1.41 6.26
C GLY A 145 4.58 -2.16 5.63
N ILE A 146 5.74 -1.48 5.46
CA ILE A 146 6.96 -2.10 4.94
C ILE A 146 7.42 -3.23 5.87
N LYS A 147 7.49 -2.97 7.18
CA LYS A 147 7.90 -3.98 8.16
C LYS A 147 6.90 -5.12 8.28
N LEU A 148 5.62 -4.86 8.02
CA LEU A 148 4.61 -5.89 7.94
C LEU A 148 4.88 -6.81 6.73
N CYS A 149 5.10 -6.28 5.53
CA CYS A 149 5.47 -7.07 4.36
C CYS A 149 6.73 -7.93 4.61
N GLU A 150 7.80 -7.33 5.15
CA GLU A 150 9.03 -8.05 5.49
C GLU A 150 8.77 -9.19 6.50
N SER A 151 7.91 -8.94 7.50
CA SER A 151 7.58 -9.93 8.52
C SER A 151 6.79 -11.10 7.95
N TYR A 152 5.82 -10.84 7.07
CA TYR A 152 5.08 -11.90 6.39
C TYR A 152 5.99 -12.72 5.46
N ASN A 153 6.88 -12.06 4.72
CA ASN A 153 7.84 -12.74 3.87
C ASN A 153 8.73 -13.69 4.68
N ARG A 154 9.26 -13.21 5.81
CA ARG A 154 10.16 -13.99 6.67
C ARG A 154 9.44 -15.15 7.36
N GLN A 155 8.22 -14.92 7.83
CA GLN A 155 7.50 -15.92 8.64
C GLN A 155 6.75 -16.95 7.80
N TYR A 156 6.21 -16.53 6.65
CA TYR A 156 5.29 -17.32 5.85
C TYR A 156 5.74 -17.58 4.42
N GLY A 157 6.88 -17.01 4.00
CA GLY A 157 7.40 -17.17 2.65
C GLY A 157 6.57 -16.49 1.57
N THR A 158 5.86 -15.41 1.90
CA THR A 158 5.09 -14.61 0.91
C THR A 158 6.03 -13.82 -0.02
N ASP A 159 5.52 -13.33 -1.16
CA ASP A 159 6.22 -12.40 -2.06
C ASP A 159 5.55 -11.01 -1.99
N PHE A 160 5.67 -10.36 -0.83
CA PHE A 160 5.15 -9.03 -0.56
C PHE A 160 6.27 -8.02 -0.62
N ARG A 161 6.26 -7.18 -1.65
CA ARG A 161 7.34 -6.23 -1.94
C ARG A 161 6.91 -4.82 -1.65
N SER A 162 7.87 -3.99 -1.23
CA SER A 162 7.67 -2.56 -1.05
C SER A 162 8.56 -1.80 -2.01
N VAL A 163 8.06 -0.73 -2.60
CA VAL A 163 8.83 0.19 -3.44
C VAL A 163 8.77 1.60 -2.88
N MET A 164 9.84 2.32 -3.06
CA MET A 164 10.04 3.66 -2.51
C MET A 164 10.05 4.69 -3.63
N PRO A 165 8.86 5.14 -4.09
CA PRO A 165 8.82 6.18 -5.08
C PRO A 165 9.33 7.50 -4.50
N THR A 166 10.09 8.23 -5.27
CA THR A 166 10.40 9.63 -5.02
C THR A 166 9.20 10.51 -5.39
N ASN A 167 9.39 11.81 -5.63
CA ASN A 167 8.30 12.66 -6.06
C ASN A 167 7.81 12.24 -7.45
N LEU A 168 6.56 11.83 -7.52
CA LEU A 168 5.90 11.43 -8.75
C LEU A 168 5.05 12.57 -9.28
N TYR A 169 4.92 12.64 -10.59
CA TYR A 169 4.09 13.62 -11.30
C TYR A 169 3.41 12.93 -12.49
N GLY A 170 2.27 13.47 -12.92
CA GLY A 170 1.48 12.96 -14.06
C GLY A 170 0.15 13.67 -14.20
#